data_63c195b699b823591fa6898390796789
#
_entry.id   63c195b699b823591fa6898390796789
#
_cell.length_a   1.000
_cell.length_b   1.000
_cell.length_c   1.000
_cell.angle_alpha   90.00
_cell.angle_beta   90.00
_cell.angle_gamma   90.00
#
_symmetry.space_group_name_H-M   'P 1'
#
loop_
_entity.id
_entity.type
_entity.pdbx_description
1 polymer ?
#
loop_
_entity_poly.entity_id
_entity_poly.type
_entity_poly.pdbx_seq_one_letter_code
_entity_poly.pdbx_strand_id
1 'polypeptide(L)'
;MNFYEHTIIARQDISQSQIKQIEDKYRKIIEGNEGSIRKFESWGLMHLSYLIKKNKKGTYLHFKIEGKGNTIKELEKTEKLDKNLLRYLTVKVKKLDLETDYFKKISDIEKVSR
;
A
#
# COMPACT_ATOMS: atom_id res chain seq x y z
N MET A 1 -17.24 -2.71 11.18
CA MET A 1 -15.85 -2.79 10.72
C MET A 1 -15.31 -1.41 10.39
N ASN A 2 -14.01 -1.29 10.39
CA ASN A 2 -13.35 -0.01 10.10
C ASN A 2 -12.80 -0.03 8.66
N PHE A 3 -12.52 1.16 8.15
CA PHE A 3 -11.91 1.33 6.85
C PHE A 3 -10.49 1.88 7.01
N TYR A 4 -9.58 1.36 6.19
CA TYR A 4 -8.18 1.73 6.23
C TYR A 4 -7.65 1.96 4.83
N GLU A 5 -6.76 2.93 4.71
CA GLU A 5 -5.93 3.09 3.53
C GLU A 5 -4.52 2.69 3.90
N HIS A 6 -3.98 1.72 3.18
CA HIS A 6 -2.69 1.13 3.49
C HIS A 6 -1.77 1.28 2.28
N THR A 7 -0.68 2.02 2.46
CA THR A 7 0.28 2.28 1.41
C THR A 7 1.60 1.62 1.76
N ILE A 8 2.18 0.89 0.81
CA ILE A 8 3.52 0.35 0.98
C ILE A 8 4.44 0.91 -0.10
N ILE A 9 5.71 1.03 0.26
CA ILE A 9 6.77 1.39 -0.69
C ILE A 9 7.71 0.19 -0.73
N ALA A 10 7.71 -0.48 -1.89
CA ALA A 10 8.57 -1.63 -2.13
C ALA A 10 9.84 -1.19 -2.85
N ARG A 11 10.80 -2.09 -2.94
CA ARG A 11 12.06 -1.82 -3.64
C ARG A 11 11.82 -1.50 -5.11
N GLN A 12 12.70 -0.66 -5.69
CA GLN A 12 12.54 -0.22 -7.07
C GLN A 12 12.68 -1.37 -8.09
N ASP A 13 13.39 -2.42 -7.73
CA ASP A 13 13.67 -3.56 -8.61
C ASP A 13 12.64 -4.70 -8.49
N ILE A 14 11.53 -4.45 -7.82
CA ILE A 14 10.48 -5.46 -7.67
C ILE A 14 9.79 -5.74 -9.01
N SER A 15 9.61 -7.01 -9.34
CA SER A 15 8.99 -7.42 -10.60
C SER A 15 7.47 -7.43 -10.50
N GLN A 16 6.78 -7.47 -11.64
CA GLN A 16 5.32 -7.57 -11.67
C GLN A 16 4.82 -8.85 -11.01
N SER A 17 5.54 -9.96 -11.16
CA SER A 17 5.18 -11.21 -10.50
C SER A 17 5.32 -11.11 -8.99
N GLN A 18 6.32 -10.40 -8.50
CA GLN A 18 6.49 -10.17 -7.06
C GLN A 18 5.41 -9.26 -6.50
N ILE A 19 4.97 -8.26 -7.26
CA ILE A 19 3.84 -7.39 -6.89
C ILE A 19 2.58 -8.24 -6.75
N LYS A 20 2.33 -9.14 -7.70
CA LYS A 20 1.19 -10.05 -7.65
C LYS A 20 1.25 -10.95 -6.42
N GLN A 21 2.43 -11.46 -6.08
CA GLN A 21 2.63 -12.28 -4.88
C GLN A 21 2.32 -11.50 -3.61
N ILE A 22 2.72 -10.23 -3.54
CA ILE A 22 2.42 -9.35 -2.40
C ILE A 22 0.91 -9.16 -2.28
N GLU A 23 0.23 -8.87 -3.38
CA GLU A 23 -1.23 -8.69 -3.40
C GLU A 23 -1.93 -9.95 -2.89
N ASP A 24 -1.56 -11.11 -3.43
CA ASP A 24 -2.17 -12.39 -3.05
C ASP A 24 -1.91 -12.72 -1.58
N LYS A 25 -0.70 -12.50 -1.10
CA LYS A 25 -0.32 -12.74 0.29
C LYS A 25 -1.12 -11.85 1.24
N TYR A 26 -1.24 -10.57 0.91
CA TYR A 26 -1.98 -9.62 1.73
C TYR A 26 -3.46 -9.94 1.74
N ARG A 27 -4.01 -10.35 0.60
CA ARG A 27 -5.41 -10.77 0.50
C ARG A 27 -5.69 -11.95 1.43
N LYS A 28 -4.82 -12.93 1.47
CA LYS A 28 -4.97 -14.10 2.36
C LYS A 28 -4.93 -13.69 3.84
N ILE A 29 -4.01 -12.82 4.20
CA ILE A 29 -3.89 -12.35 5.58
C ILE A 29 -5.14 -11.55 5.99
N ILE A 30 -5.56 -10.64 5.15
CA ILE A 30 -6.71 -9.77 5.43
C ILE A 30 -8.00 -10.59 5.50
N GLU A 31 -8.24 -11.46 4.54
CA GLU A 31 -9.45 -12.30 4.52
C GLU A 31 -9.44 -13.31 5.66
N GLY A 32 -8.28 -13.85 6.01
CA GLY A 32 -8.13 -14.77 7.15
C GLY A 32 -8.36 -14.12 8.49
N ASN A 33 -8.35 -12.79 8.58
CA ASN A 33 -8.61 -12.02 9.78
C ASN A 33 -9.89 -11.18 9.67
N GLU A 34 -10.87 -11.70 8.98
CA GLU A 34 -12.22 -11.11 8.85
C GLU A 34 -12.27 -9.77 8.14
N GLY A 35 -11.31 -9.51 7.25
CA GLY A 35 -11.29 -8.30 6.44
C GLY A 35 -11.41 -8.58 4.96
N SER A 36 -11.41 -7.52 4.17
CA SER A 36 -11.41 -7.63 2.71
C SER A 36 -10.66 -6.46 2.08
N ILE A 37 -10.02 -6.72 0.94
CA ILE A 37 -9.42 -5.67 0.13
C ILE A 37 -10.52 -5.14 -0.78
N ARG A 38 -10.88 -3.87 -0.61
CA ARG A 38 -11.94 -3.24 -1.41
C ARG A 38 -11.38 -2.69 -2.71
N LYS A 39 -10.12 -2.29 -2.73
CA LYS A 39 -9.44 -1.83 -3.94
C LYS A 39 -7.93 -1.96 -3.77
N PHE A 40 -7.25 -2.35 -4.85
CA PHE A 40 -5.79 -2.39 -4.91
C PHE A 40 -5.32 -1.55 -6.09
N GLU A 41 -4.32 -0.70 -5.87
CA GLU A 41 -3.73 0.13 -6.90
C GLU A 41 -2.21 -0.03 -6.88
N SER A 42 -1.62 -0.26 -8.04
CA SER A 42 -0.17 -0.19 -8.21
C SER A 42 0.16 1.16 -8.84
N TRP A 43 0.83 2.00 -8.08
CA TRP A 43 1.14 3.36 -8.55
C TRP A 43 2.44 3.40 -9.35
N GLY A 44 3.18 2.30 -9.37
CA GLY A 44 4.41 2.20 -10.12
C GLY A 44 5.61 2.81 -9.41
N LEU A 45 6.69 2.96 -10.18
CA LEU A 45 7.96 3.46 -9.66
C LEU A 45 7.89 4.98 -9.51
N MET A 46 8.24 5.46 -8.32
CA MET A 46 8.21 6.90 -8.01
C MET A 46 9.49 7.33 -7.30
N HIS A 47 9.88 8.58 -7.52
CA HIS A 47 10.98 9.18 -6.78
C HIS A 47 10.55 9.47 -5.35
N LEU A 48 11.44 9.18 -4.41
CA LEU A 48 11.22 9.48 -3.00
C LEU A 48 11.69 10.90 -2.72
N SER A 49 10.93 11.63 -1.89
CA SER A 49 11.28 13.00 -1.51
C SER A 49 12.62 13.07 -0.78
N TYR A 50 12.96 11.99 -0.07
CA TYR A 50 14.24 11.81 0.60
C TYR A 50 14.54 10.32 0.63
N LEU A 51 15.80 9.96 0.90
CA LEU A 51 16.23 8.57 0.90
C LEU A 51 15.53 7.76 1.99
N ILE A 52 15.00 6.60 1.62
CA ILE A 52 14.50 5.62 2.57
C ILE A 52 15.41 4.40 2.45
N LYS A 53 16.11 4.05 3.53
CA LYS A 53 17.09 2.96 3.53
C LYS A 53 18.07 3.07 2.37
N LYS A 54 18.51 4.32 2.08
CA LYS A 54 19.45 4.68 1.00
C LYS A 54 18.90 4.49 -0.41
N ASN A 55 17.59 4.34 -0.56
CA ASN A 55 16.95 4.22 -1.88
C ASN A 55 16.37 5.56 -2.30
N LYS A 56 16.56 5.92 -3.58
CA LYS A 56 16.05 7.15 -4.17
C LYS A 56 14.67 6.96 -4.80
N LYS A 57 14.32 5.73 -5.14
CA LYS A 57 13.07 5.38 -5.82
C LYS A 57 12.43 4.19 -5.11
N GLY A 58 11.13 4.08 -5.25
CA GLY A 58 10.37 2.96 -4.71
C GLY A 58 9.13 2.71 -5.53
N THR A 59 8.63 1.48 -5.45
CA THR A 59 7.38 1.10 -6.10
C THR A 59 6.25 1.24 -5.08
N TYR A 60 5.26 2.07 -5.40
CA TYR A 60 4.13 2.36 -4.52
C TYR A 60 2.97 1.43 -4.81
N LEU A 61 2.46 0.78 -3.76
CA LEU A 61 1.27 -0.05 -3.81
C LEU A 61 0.30 0.46 -2.75
N HIS A 62 -0.97 0.60 -3.13
CA HIS A 62 -2.00 1.13 -2.24
C HIS A 62 -3.18 0.19 -2.14
N PHE A 63 -3.60 -0.06 -0.90
CA PHE A 63 -4.73 -0.96 -0.60
C PHE A 63 -5.80 -0.19 0.15
N LYS A 64 -7.04 -0.34 -0.28
CA LYS A 64 -8.20 0.13 0.47
C LYS A 64 -8.83 -1.08 1.13
N ILE A 65 -8.83 -1.09 2.46
CA ILE A 65 -9.15 -2.28 3.26
C ILE A 65 -10.35 -2.00 4.17
N GLU A 66 -11.23 -2.98 4.24
CA GLU A 66 -12.27 -3.02 5.26
C GLU A 66 -11.92 -4.15 6.22
N GLY A 67 -11.86 -3.84 7.52
CA GLY A 67 -11.48 -4.85 8.50
C GLY A 67 -11.49 -4.32 9.92
N LYS A 68 -10.93 -5.12 10.82
CA LYS A 68 -10.79 -4.79 12.24
C LYS A 68 -9.36 -4.35 12.53
N GLY A 69 -9.15 -3.75 13.70
CA GLY A 69 -7.79 -3.38 14.13
C GLY A 69 -6.85 -4.57 14.14
N ASN A 70 -7.35 -5.75 14.50
CA ASN A 70 -6.56 -6.99 14.49
C ASN A 70 -6.15 -7.39 13.07
N THR A 71 -6.97 -7.13 12.07
CA THR A 71 -6.66 -7.40 10.66
C THR A 71 -5.38 -6.66 10.25
N ILE A 72 -5.33 -5.37 10.58
CA ILE A 72 -4.19 -4.51 10.27
C ILE A 72 -2.95 -4.94 11.08
N LYS A 73 -3.14 -5.30 12.33
CA LYS A 73 -2.07 -5.74 13.22
C LYS A 73 -1.34 -6.98 12.65
N GLU A 74 -2.11 -7.95 12.18
CA GLU A 74 -1.55 -9.16 11.58
C GLU A 74 -0.84 -8.86 10.26
N LEU A 75 -1.39 -7.94 9.47
CA LEU A 75 -0.76 -7.50 8.23
C LEU A 75 0.59 -6.84 8.51
N GLU A 76 0.64 -5.93 9.46
CA GLU A 76 1.87 -5.21 9.80
C GLU A 76 2.95 -6.11 10.41
N LYS A 77 2.57 -7.15 11.13
CA LYS A 77 3.54 -8.15 11.61
C LYS A 77 4.31 -8.81 10.46
N THR A 78 3.59 -9.14 9.39
CA THR A 78 4.18 -9.73 8.20
C THR A 78 5.08 -8.73 7.50
N GLU A 79 4.64 -7.48 7.40
CA GLU A 79 5.39 -6.43 6.72
C GLU A 79 6.72 -6.09 7.38
N LYS A 80 6.78 -6.14 8.70
CA LYS A 80 8.01 -5.90 9.45
C LYS A 80 9.13 -6.88 9.09
N LEU A 81 8.77 -8.07 8.64
CA LEU A 81 9.72 -9.12 8.30
C LEU A 81 10.03 -9.17 6.80
N ASP A 82 9.36 -8.37 5.99
CA ASP A 82 9.52 -8.39 4.55
C ASP A 82 10.65 -7.46 4.10
N LYS A 83 11.73 -8.06 3.60
CA LYS A 83 12.91 -7.31 3.14
C LYS A 83 12.67 -6.53 1.84
N ASN A 84 11.62 -6.87 1.10
CA ASN A 84 11.27 -6.16 -0.13
C ASN A 84 10.56 -4.83 0.12
N LEU A 85 10.10 -4.58 1.36
CA LEU A 85 9.42 -3.35 1.73
C LEU A 85 10.39 -2.36 2.33
N LEU A 86 10.35 -1.13 1.83
CA LEU A 86 11.11 -0.02 2.37
C LEU A 86 10.33 0.68 3.48
N ARG A 87 9.02 0.79 3.30
CA ARG A 87 8.15 1.48 4.26
C ARG A 87 6.70 1.03 4.06
N TYR A 88 5.91 1.14 5.12
CA TYR A 88 4.47 0.95 5.06
C TYR A 88 3.79 1.96 5.98
N LEU A 89 2.55 2.34 5.63
CA LEU A 89 1.76 3.30 6.39
C LEU A 89 0.29 2.93 6.29
N THR A 90 -0.38 2.87 7.44
CA THR A 90 -1.82 2.63 7.52
C THR A 90 -2.50 3.85 8.10
N VAL A 91 -3.56 4.31 7.43
CA VAL A 91 -4.40 5.41 7.91
C VAL A 91 -5.82 4.91 8.04
N LYS A 92 -6.41 5.06 9.23
CA LYS A 92 -7.83 4.74 9.44
C LYS A 92 -8.66 5.89 8.89
N VAL A 93 -9.67 5.56 8.07
CA VAL A 93 -10.53 6.56 7.44
C VAL A 93 -12.01 6.24 7.76
N LYS A 94 -12.86 7.26 7.63
CA LYS A 94 -14.28 7.08 7.90
C LYS A 94 -15.02 6.42 6.74
N LYS A 95 -14.53 6.65 5.53
CA LYS A 95 -15.15 6.16 4.30
C LYS A 95 -14.07 5.91 3.26
N LEU A 96 -14.25 4.82 2.49
CA LEU A 96 -13.37 4.52 1.35
C LEU A 96 -13.93 5.17 0.09
N ASP A 97 -13.06 5.86 -0.64
CA ASP A 97 -13.36 6.36 -1.98
C ASP A 97 -12.89 5.30 -2.98
N LEU A 98 -13.84 4.53 -3.50
CA LEU A 98 -13.54 3.45 -4.44
C LEU A 98 -13.59 3.89 -5.90
N GLU A 99 -14.09 5.09 -6.16
CA GLU A 99 -14.26 5.62 -7.52
C GLU A 99 -13.07 6.43 -7.99
N THR A 100 -12.45 7.19 -7.08
CA THR A 100 -11.32 8.04 -7.43
C THR A 100 -10.02 7.24 -7.42
N ASP A 101 -9.21 7.41 -8.47
CA ASP A 101 -7.85 6.89 -8.52
C ASP A 101 -6.97 7.79 -7.66
N TYR A 102 -6.51 7.27 -6.53
CA TYR A 102 -5.69 8.03 -5.58
C TYR A 102 -4.36 8.46 -6.18
N PHE A 103 -3.75 7.60 -6.99
CA PHE A 103 -2.50 7.94 -7.70
C PHE A 103 -2.68 9.12 -8.65
N LYS A 104 -3.76 9.11 -9.43
CA LYS A 104 -4.07 10.19 -10.36
C LYS A 104 -4.23 11.52 -9.62
N LYS A 105 -4.90 11.49 -8.46
CA LYS A 105 -5.09 12.67 -7.62
C LYS A 105 -3.78 13.23 -7.13
N ILE A 106 -2.87 12.37 -6.66
CA ILE A 106 -1.54 12.78 -6.21
C ILE A 106 -0.72 13.34 -7.37
N SER A 107 -0.75 12.69 -8.54
CA SER A 107 -0.05 13.14 -9.73
C SER A 107 -0.51 14.54 -10.16
N ASP A 108 -1.82 14.79 -10.12
CA ASP A 108 -2.37 16.09 -10.45
C ASP A 108 -1.89 17.17 -9.49
N ILE A 109 -1.82 16.87 -8.19
CA ILE A 109 -1.30 17.77 -7.18
C ILE A 109 0.18 18.08 -7.42
N GLU A 110 0.98 17.06 -7.74
CA GLU A 110 2.40 17.25 -8.05
C GLU A 110 2.62 18.08 -9.30
N LYS A 111 1.79 17.90 -10.34
CA LYS A 111 1.85 18.70 -11.55
C LYS A 111 1.58 20.18 -11.28
N VAL A 112 0.64 20.47 -10.39
CA VAL A 112 0.28 21.85 -10.03
C VAL A 112 1.39 22.51 -9.21
N SER A 113 2.12 21.74 -8.38
CA SER A 113 3.16 22.28 -7.51
C SER A 113 4.49 22.48 -8.23
N ARG A 114 4.62 22.07 -9.47
CA ARG A 114 5.79 22.31 -10.32
C ARG A 114 5.57 23.54 -11.19
#